data_7ea83d6668c334cfaed6742f499458c1
#
_entry.id   7ea83d6668c334cfaed6742f499458c1
#
_cell.length_a   1.000
_cell.length_b   1.000
_cell.length_c   1.000
_cell.angle_alpha   90.00
_cell.angle_beta   90.00
_cell.angle_gamma   90.00
#
_symmetry.space_group_name_H-M   'P 1'
#
loop_
_entity.id
_entity.type
_entity.pdbx_description
1 polymer ?
#
loop_
_entity_poly.entity_id
_entity_poly.type
_entity_poly.pdbx_seq_one_letter_code
_entity_poly.pdbx_strand_id
1 'polypeptide(L)'
;SSQQRTPPFYLRPMHFRPSRTGQLLLVALTLFTSHLPLSTFGQRPPAQPSASEILHKMQKLNVLGSVLYIVAHPDDENTELITYLSLGRGYRAAYLSLTRGDGGQNELGKDFDEKLGVLRTQELLAARRLDHGRQFFTRAIDFGFSKTPEETLRFWNRDAVLGDVVRIIRQFRPDVIVTRFPIPPGSGGHGHHTASAIL
;
A
#
# COMPACT_ATOMS: atom_id res chain seq x y z
N SER A 1 -21.57 -56.39 -44.89
CA SER A 1 -21.19 -55.74 -43.63
C SER A 1 -22.29 -54.78 -43.19
N SER A 2 -23.06 -55.26 -42.21
CA SER A 2 -24.20 -54.55 -41.64
C SER A 2 -23.75 -53.64 -40.49
N GLN A 3 -23.89 -52.34 -40.66
CA GLN A 3 -23.74 -51.40 -39.56
C GLN A 3 -25.05 -51.32 -38.76
N GLN A 4 -25.04 -51.75 -37.53
CA GLN A 4 -26.10 -51.54 -36.57
C GLN A 4 -26.00 -50.10 -36.02
N ARG A 5 -27.02 -49.28 -36.24
CA ARG A 5 -27.17 -47.94 -35.61
C ARG A 5 -27.85 -48.12 -34.27
N THR A 6 -27.18 -47.71 -33.20
CA THR A 6 -27.78 -47.57 -31.87
C THR A 6 -28.75 -46.35 -31.82
N PRO A 7 -29.91 -46.46 -31.18
CA PRO A 7 -30.86 -45.37 -31.07
C PRO A 7 -30.41 -44.35 -30.01
N PRO A 8 -30.80 -43.06 -30.16
CA PRO A 8 -30.42 -42.02 -29.24
C PRO A 8 -31.16 -42.15 -27.89
N PHE A 9 -30.40 -41.98 -26.82
CA PHE A 9 -30.92 -41.91 -25.45
C PHE A 9 -31.70 -40.63 -25.25
N TYR A 10 -33.05 -40.73 -25.09
CA TYR A 10 -33.89 -39.63 -24.64
C TYR A 10 -33.89 -39.58 -23.11
N LEU A 11 -33.27 -38.58 -22.52
CA LEU A 11 -33.44 -38.25 -21.10
C LEU A 11 -34.81 -37.66 -20.88
N ARG A 12 -35.68 -38.35 -20.15
CA ARG A 12 -36.96 -37.82 -19.68
C ARG A 12 -36.71 -36.71 -18.64
N PRO A 13 -37.36 -35.55 -18.74
CA PRO A 13 -37.23 -34.55 -17.69
C PRO A 13 -37.84 -35.06 -16.40
N MET A 14 -37.06 -35.17 -15.32
CA MET A 14 -37.56 -35.44 -13.99
C MET A 14 -38.26 -34.19 -13.46
N HIS A 15 -39.59 -34.25 -13.35
CA HIS A 15 -40.36 -33.25 -12.65
C HIS A 15 -40.22 -33.47 -11.13
N PHE A 16 -39.31 -32.69 -10.54
CA PHE A 16 -39.18 -32.68 -9.07
C PHE A 16 -40.33 -31.89 -8.48
N ARG A 17 -41.31 -32.59 -7.89
CA ARG A 17 -42.36 -31.95 -7.08
C ARG A 17 -41.87 -31.90 -5.64
N PRO A 18 -41.58 -30.72 -5.05
CA PRO A 18 -41.18 -30.63 -3.66
C PRO A 18 -42.32 -31.11 -2.77
N SER A 19 -41.98 -31.89 -1.76
CA SER A 19 -42.94 -32.36 -0.76
C SER A 19 -43.50 -31.17 0.04
N ARG A 20 -44.73 -31.30 0.61
CA ARG A 20 -45.32 -30.23 1.43
C ARG A 20 -44.39 -29.77 2.58
N THR A 21 -43.57 -30.66 3.10
CA THR A 21 -42.55 -30.38 4.11
C THR A 21 -41.42 -29.52 3.55
N GLY A 22 -40.97 -29.76 2.31
CA GLY A 22 -39.96 -28.93 1.62
C GLY A 22 -40.44 -27.51 1.31
N GLN A 23 -41.73 -27.37 0.94
CA GLN A 23 -42.32 -26.04 0.72
C GLN A 23 -42.48 -25.24 2.01
N LEU A 24 -42.84 -25.87 3.14
CA LEU A 24 -42.91 -25.22 4.45
C LEU A 24 -41.52 -24.80 4.95
N LEU A 25 -40.50 -25.62 4.71
CA LEU A 25 -39.10 -25.26 5.04
C LEU A 25 -38.59 -24.08 4.20
N LEU A 26 -38.92 -24.01 2.92
CA LEU A 26 -38.53 -22.92 2.03
C LEU A 26 -39.22 -21.61 2.44
N VAL A 27 -40.51 -21.65 2.78
CA VAL A 27 -41.25 -20.48 3.28
C VAL A 27 -40.74 -20.03 4.64
N ALA A 28 -40.40 -20.94 5.56
CA ALA A 28 -39.82 -20.61 6.84
C ALA A 28 -38.40 -19.96 6.67
N LEU A 29 -37.60 -20.46 5.74
CA LEU A 29 -36.27 -19.92 5.45
C LEU A 29 -36.34 -18.50 4.83
N THR A 30 -37.32 -18.26 3.93
CA THR A 30 -37.53 -16.92 3.35
C THR A 30 -38.09 -15.92 4.35
N LEU A 31 -38.97 -16.34 5.27
CA LEU A 31 -39.47 -15.49 6.34
C LEU A 31 -38.38 -15.17 7.39
N PHE A 32 -37.47 -16.12 7.64
CA PHE A 32 -36.34 -15.87 8.56
C PHE A 32 -35.30 -14.92 8.01
N THR A 33 -35.06 -14.94 6.68
CA THR A 33 -34.12 -14.03 6.03
C THR A 33 -34.68 -12.62 5.89
N SER A 34 -36.00 -12.44 5.84
CA SER A 34 -36.63 -11.11 5.75
C SER A 34 -36.61 -10.34 7.08
N HIS A 35 -36.33 -11.01 8.21
CA HIS A 35 -36.19 -10.37 9.52
C HIS A 35 -34.75 -10.21 10.00
N LEU A 36 -33.76 -10.63 9.21
CA LEU A 36 -32.39 -10.20 9.50
C LEU A 36 -32.36 -8.69 9.30
N PRO A 37 -32.05 -7.89 10.35
CA PRO A 37 -31.82 -6.48 10.14
C PRO A 37 -30.67 -6.41 9.12
N LEU A 38 -30.93 -5.91 7.93
CA LEU A 38 -29.89 -5.37 7.10
C LEU A 38 -29.26 -4.28 7.96
N SER A 39 -28.21 -4.65 8.69
CA SER A 39 -27.30 -3.68 9.24
C SER A 39 -26.76 -2.94 8.03
N THR A 40 -27.47 -1.93 7.59
CA THR A 40 -26.86 -0.89 6.79
C THR A 40 -25.69 -0.46 7.64
N PHE A 41 -24.49 -0.89 7.25
CA PHE A 41 -23.28 -0.21 7.69
C PHE A 41 -23.46 1.22 7.20
N GLY A 42 -24.21 2.02 7.99
CA GLY A 42 -24.37 3.43 7.76
C GLY A 42 -22.96 3.95 7.67
N GLN A 43 -22.55 4.36 6.47
CA GLN A 43 -21.29 5.06 6.31
C GLN A 43 -21.37 6.19 7.33
N ARG A 44 -20.53 6.15 8.37
CA ARG A 44 -20.41 7.29 9.26
C ARG A 44 -20.17 8.50 8.37
N PRO A 45 -20.98 9.55 8.50
CA PRO A 45 -20.70 10.76 7.76
C PRO A 45 -19.25 11.15 8.03
N PRO A 46 -18.50 11.59 7.01
CA PRO A 46 -17.12 11.98 7.19
C PRO A 46 -17.05 12.97 8.36
N ALA A 47 -16.08 12.75 9.25
CA ALA A 47 -15.89 13.61 10.40
C ALA A 47 -15.77 15.05 9.93
N GLN A 48 -16.58 15.94 10.50
CA GLN A 48 -16.49 17.36 10.19
C GLN A 48 -15.12 17.88 10.68
N PRO A 49 -14.35 18.56 9.83
CA PRO A 49 -13.07 19.10 10.23
C PRO A 49 -13.26 20.16 11.33
N SER A 50 -12.38 20.19 12.31
CA SER A 50 -12.35 21.22 13.33
C SER A 50 -12.03 22.62 12.75
N ALA A 51 -12.36 23.68 13.47
CA ALA A 51 -12.02 25.03 13.03
C ALA A 51 -10.51 25.21 12.82
N SER A 52 -9.68 24.59 13.65
CA SER A 52 -8.21 24.60 13.50
C SER A 52 -7.73 23.89 12.25
N GLU A 53 -8.34 22.76 11.90
CA GLU A 53 -8.02 22.07 10.64
C GLU A 53 -8.43 22.88 9.41
N ILE A 54 -9.58 23.54 9.47
CA ILE A 54 -10.03 24.44 8.40
C ILE A 54 -9.06 25.60 8.24
N LEU A 55 -8.69 26.27 9.33
CA LEU A 55 -7.74 27.38 9.31
C LEU A 55 -6.39 26.93 8.73
N HIS A 56 -5.86 25.78 9.19
CA HIS A 56 -4.62 25.24 8.66
C HIS A 56 -4.70 24.97 7.16
N LYS A 57 -5.78 24.37 6.67
CA LYS A 57 -5.99 24.15 5.23
C LYS A 57 -6.07 25.46 4.44
N MET A 58 -6.70 26.49 5.01
CA MET A 58 -6.73 27.83 4.38
C MET A 58 -5.33 28.45 4.28
N GLN A 59 -4.54 28.36 5.34
CA GLN A 59 -3.14 28.82 5.34
C GLN A 59 -2.30 28.11 4.30
N LYS A 60 -2.49 26.80 4.12
CA LYS A 60 -1.79 26.00 3.10
C LYS A 60 -2.09 26.43 1.66
N LEU A 61 -3.18 27.09 1.38
CA LEU A 61 -3.49 27.58 0.02
C LEU A 61 -2.45 28.58 -0.50
N ASN A 62 -1.73 29.26 0.40
CA ASN A 62 -0.67 30.22 0.05
C ASN A 62 0.72 29.58 -0.01
N VAL A 63 0.83 28.25 0.23
CA VAL A 63 2.11 27.54 0.26
C VAL A 63 2.19 26.59 -0.93
N LEU A 64 3.01 26.93 -1.92
CA LEU A 64 3.13 26.16 -3.15
C LEU A 64 4.30 25.15 -3.11
N GLY A 65 5.23 25.31 -2.17
CA GLY A 65 6.44 24.49 -2.07
C GLY A 65 6.15 23.00 -1.83
N SER A 66 6.97 22.13 -2.42
CA SER A 66 6.85 20.68 -2.31
C SER A 66 8.21 20.00 -2.14
N VAL A 67 8.27 19.00 -1.27
CA VAL A 67 9.48 18.28 -0.90
C VAL A 67 9.26 16.78 -0.98
N LEU A 68 10.12 16.06 -1.67
CA LEU A 68 10.18 14.61 -1.71
C LEU A 68 11.40 14.12 -0.94
N TYR A 69 11.19 13.36 0.11
CA TYR A 69 12.24 12.73 0.90
C TYR A 69 12.42 11.29 0.44
N ILE A 70 13.63 10.92 -0.01
CA ILE A 70 13.92 9.60 -0.61
C ILE A 70 14.89 8.83 0.26
N VAL A 71 14.57 7.56 0.52
CA VAL A 71 15.35 6.63 1.34
C VAL A 71 15.23 5.19 0.86
N ALA A 72 15.98 4.28 1.47
CA ALA A 72 15.97 2.86 1.15
C ALA A 72 14.82 2.10 1.84
N HIS A 73 14.61 2.33 3.15
CA HIS A 73 13.73 1.51 3.98
C HIS A 73 12.69 2.34 4.74
N PRO A 74 11.65 1.70 5.32
CA PRO A 74 10.62 2.38 6.10
C PRO A 74 11.10 3.17 7.31
N ASP A 75 12.14 2.72 8.00
CA ASP A 75 12.68 3.32 9.23
C ASP A 75 13.77 4.38 9.00
N ASP A 76 14.12 4.64 7.76
CA ASP A 76 15.07 5.70 7.39
C ASP A 76 14.46 7.11 7.42
N GLU A 77 13.20 7.24 7.78
CA GLU A 77 12.53 8.54 7.75
C GLU A 77 13.08 9.50 8.81
N ASN A 78 13.04 10.79 8.48
CA ASN A 78 13.18 11.86 9.46
C ASN A 78 11.78 12.41 9.74
N THR A 79 11.10 11.81 10.73
CA THR A 79 9.73 12.15 11.11
C THR A 79 9.57 13.61 11.52
N GLU A 80 10.57 14.17 12.24
CA GLU A 80 10.58 15.57 12.65
C GLU A 80 10.62 16.50 11.44
N LEU A 81 11.50 16.24 10.47
CA LEU A 81 11.62 17.04 9.26
C LEU A 81 10.33 16.96 8.42
N ILE A 82 9.77 15.77 8.23
CA ILE A 82 8.53 15.60 7.46
C ILE A 82 7.39 16.34 8.14
N THR A 83 7.24 16.21 9.45
CA THR A 83 6.22 16.90 10.25
C THR A 83 6.40 18.43 10.18
N TYR A 84 7.63 18.92 10.34
CA TYR A 84 7.94 20.35 10.23
C TYR A 84 7.57 20.89 8.85
N LEU A 85 7.94 20.19 7.77
CA LEU A 85 7.63 20.63 6.42
C LEU A 85 6.14 20.63 6.13
N SER A 86 5.42 19.58 6.52
CA SER A 86 4.01 19.37 6.18
C SER A 86 3.06 20.15 7.08
N LEU A 87 3.22 20.06 8.41
CA LEU A 87 2.36 20.73 9.38
C LEU A 87 2.89 22.11 9.78
N GLY A 88 4.19 22.21 10.06
CA GLY A 88 4.79 23.46 10.50
C GLY A 88 4.88 24.52 9.41
N ARG A 89 5.30 24.13 8.20
CA ARG A 89 5.49 25.05 7.05
C ARG A 89 4.39 24.98 6.00
N GLY A 90 3.49 24.00 6.12
CA GLY A 90 2.39 23.81 5.16
C GLY A 90 2.80 23.29 3.80
N TYR A 91 4.07 22.89 3.59
CA TYR A 91 4.55 22.34 2.32
C TYR A 91 3.87 21.02 1.98
N ARG A 92 3.81 20.73 0.72
CA ARG A 92 3.40 19.43 0.21
C ARG A 92 4.58 18.46 0.36
N ALA A 93 4.64 17.74 1.49
CA ALA A 93 5.70 16.79 1.79
C ALA A 93 5.33 15.37 1.35
N ALA A 94 6.32 14.62 0.87
CA ALA A 94 6.18 13.21 0.55
C ALA A 94 7.42 12.42 0.99
N TYR A 95 7.20 11.15 1.29
CA TYR A 95 8.21 10.18 1.63
C TYR A 95 8.20 9.04 0.61
N LEU A 96 9.33 8.76 -0.01
CA LEU A 96 9.55 7.63 -0.88
C LEU A 96 10.51 6.66 -0.20
N SER A 97 9.99 5.54 0.28
CA SER A 97 10.81 4.39 0.65
C SER A 97 10.97 3.49 -0.56
N LEU A 98 12.20 3.17 -0.97
CA LEU A 98 12.42 2.33 -2.14
C LEU A 98 11.88 0.93 -1.90
N THR A 99 12.08 0.35 -0.71
CA THR A 99 11.56 -0.96 -0.31
C THR A 99 10.42 -0.83 0.69
N ARG A 100 9.81 -1.95 1.05
CA ARG A 100 8.82 -2.06 2.14
C ARG A 100 9.43 -2.61 3.42
N GLY A 101 10.73 -2.86 3.44
CA GLY A 101 11.44 -3.43 4.58
C GLY A 101 11.16 -4.92 4.79
N ASP A 102 10.87 -5.64 3.71
CA ASP A 102 10.53 -7.07 3.73
C ASP A 102 11.67 -7.91 4.34
N GLY A 103 12.92 -7.58 4.03
CA GLY A 103 14.13 -8.26 4.52
C GLY A 103 14.64 -7.74 5.88
N GLY A 104 13.91 -6.86 6.54
CA GLY A 104 14.28 -6.31 7.83
C GLY A 104 14.07 -7.27 8.99
N GLN A 105 14.47 -6.82 10.19
CA GLN A 105 14.21 -7.54 11.43
C GLN A 105 12.83 -7.19 12.00
N ASN A 106 12.21 -8.17 12.67
CA ASN A 106 10.98 -7.96 13.43
C ASN A 106 11.22 -8.32 14.90
N GLU A 107 11.39 -7.30 15.74
CA GLU A 107 11.61 -7.47 17.16
C GLU A 107 10.31 -7.71 17.95
N LEU A 108 9.17 -7.40 17.38
CA LEU A 108 7.86 -7.43 18.04
C LEU A 108 7.06 -8.69 17.72
N GLY A 109 7.41 -9.42 16.67
CA GLY A 109 6.59 -10.54 16.19
C GLY A 109 7.37 -11.59 15.42
N LYS A 110 6.62 -12.51 14.83
CA LYS A 110 7.16 -13.63 14.04
C LYS A 110 6.86 -13.49 12.54
N ASP A 111 6.41 -12.32 12.12
CA ASP A 111 6.11 -12.05 10.73
C ASP A 111 7.37 -11.56 10.02
N PHE A 112 7.77 -12.25 8.97
CA PHE A 112 8.96 -11.98 8.16
C PHE A 112 8.57 -11.92 6.69
N ASP A 113 9.50 -11.52 5.84
CA ASP A 113 9.36 -11.42 4.39
C ASP A 113 8.16 -10.54 3.99
N GLU A 114 7.33 -10.98 3.08
CA GLU A 114 6.19 -10.21 2.56
C GLU A 114 5.20 -9.79 3.66
N LYS A 115 5.04 -10.58 4.72
CA LYS A 115 4.18 -10.21 5.85
C LYS A 115 4.74 -9.02 6.61
N LEU A 116 6.04 -9.00 6.84
CA LEU A 116 6.72 -7.87 7.45
C LEU A 116 6.60 -6.63 6.55
N GLY A 117 6.78 -6.77 5.25
CA GLY A 117 6.59 -5.68 4.28
C GLY A 117 5.20 -5.08 4.31
N VAL A 118 4.15 -5.93 4.46
CA VAL A 118 2.77 -5.46 4.63
C VAL A 118 2.60 -4.71 5.94
N LEU A 119 3.12 -5.25 7.05
CA LEU A 119 3.05 -4.63 8.37
C LEU A 119 3.72 -3.25 8.35
N ARG A 120 4.97 -3.15 7.92
CA ARG A 120 5.73 -1.91 7.85
C ARG A 120 5.11 -0.88 6.89
N THR A 121 4.47 -1.34 5.82
CA THR A 121 3.67 -0.47 4.95
C THR A 121 2.53 0.18 5.74
N GLN A 122 1.80 -0.57 6.57
CA GLN A 122 0.69 -0.03 7.36
C GLN A 122 1.19 0.93 8.45
N GLU A 123 2.34 0.66 9.05
CA GLU A 123 2.99 1.56 10.01
C GLU A 123 3.33 2.91 9.37
N LEU A 124 3.97 2.91 8.19
CA LEU A 124 4.23 4.13 7.45
C LEU A 124 2.96 4.90 7.06
N LEU A 125 1.93 4.19 6.62
CA LEU A 125 0.65 4.83 6.32
C LEU A 125 -0.01 5.41 7.58
N ALA A 126 0.20 4.79 8.76
CA ALA A 126 -0.25 5.35 10.03
C ALA A 126 0.53 6.63 10.38
N ALA A 127 1.86 6.64 10.23
CA ALA A 127 2.68 7.83 10.42
C ALA A 127 2.25 8.97 9.50
N ARG A 128 1.99 8.69 8.22
CA ARG A 128 1.51 9.69 7.23
C ARG A 128 0.14 10.27 7.58
N ARG A 129 -0.72 9.54 8.28
CA ARG A 129 -1.98 10.12 8.80
C ARG A 129 -1.74 11.16 9.90
N LEU A 130 -0.65 11.03 10.64
CA LEU A 130 -0.29 11.98 11.70
C LEU A 130 0.45 13.20 11.17
N ASP A 131 1.42 13.01 10.28
CA ASP A 131 2.27 14.10 9.76
C ASP A 131 1.75 14.71 8.45
N HIS A 132 0.67 14.18 7.87
CA HIS A 132 0.04 14.63 6.63
C HIS A 132 0.95 14.55 5.38
N GLY A 133 2.05 13.82 5.45
CA GLY A 133 2.89 13.50 4.30
C GLY A 133 2.23 12.48 3.38
N ARG A 134 2.69 12.40 2.14
CA ARG A 134 2.30 11.33 1.20
C ARG A 134 3.32 10.23 1.23
N GLN A 135 2.85 8.97 1.18
CA GLN A 135 3.72 7.79 1.10
C GLN A 135 3.81 7.27 -0.32
N PHE A 136 5.04 6.97 -0.76
CA PHE A 136 5.32 6.26 -2.00
C PHE A 136 6.25 5.07 -1.74
N PHE A 137 6.17 4.09 -2.63
CA PHE A 137 7.07 2.93 -2.67
C PHE A 137 7.43 2.62 -4.12
N THR A 138 8.60 2.01 -4.33
CA THR A 138 8.95 1.36 -5.57
C THR A 138 8.61 -0.13 -5.52
N ARG A 139 9.01 -0.86 -6.53
CA ARG A 139 8.96 -2.34 -6.60
C ARG A 139 10.16 -3.03 -5.96
N ALA A 140 11.14 -2.29 -5.48
CA ALA A 140 12.33 -2.87 -4.88
C ALA A 140 11.96 -3.70 -3.66
N ILE A 141 12.51 -4.92 -3.58
CA ILE A 141 12.33 -5.83 -2.46
C ILE A 141 13.54 -5.69 -1.55
N ASP A 142 13.31 -5.55 -0.26
CA ASP A 142 14.38 -5.60 0.73
C ASP A 142 14.82 -7.06 0.90
N PHE A 143 16.09 -7.33 0.62
CA PHE A 143 16.69 -8.66 0.74
C PHE A 143 17.67 -8.76 1.91
N GLY A 144 17.57 -7.84 2.86
CA GLY A 144 18.47 -7.74 4.01
C GLY A 144 19.73 -6.93 3.69
N PHE A 145 20.82 -7.24 4.36
CA PHE A 145 22.06 -6.45 4.27
C PHE A 145 22.78 -6.65 2.92
N SER A 146 23.18 -5.54 2.31
CA SER A 146 24.12 -5.53 1.18
C SER A 146 25.34 -4.65 1.48
N LYS A 147 26.50 -5.05 0.97
CA LYS A 147 27.78 -4.34 1.24
C LYS A 147 27.97 -3.14 0.33
N THR A 148 27.52 -3.22 -0.92
CA THR A 148 27.78 -2.20 -1.94
C THR A 148 26.51 -1.82 -2.71
N PRO A 149 26.44 -0.60 -3.24
CA PRO A 149 25.33 -0.19 -4.08
C PRO A 149 25.23 -0.98 -5.39
N GLU A 150 26.36 -1.45 -5.94
CA GLU A 150 26.39 -2.27 -7.15
C GLU A 150 25.70 -3.61 -6.94
N GLU A 151 25.95 -4.25 -5.78
CA GLU A 151 25.22 -5.45 -5.36
C GLU A 151 23.72 -5.20 -5.30
N THR A 152 23.33 -4.15 -4.60
CA THR A 152 21.93 -3.73 -4.45
C THR A 152 21.25 -3.50 -5.79
N LEU A 153 21.86 -2.66 -6.64
CA LEU A 153 21.28 -2.29 -7.94
C LEU A 153 21.13 -3.47 -8.88
N ARG A 154 22.00 -4.47 -8.77
CA ARG A 154 21.89 -5.72 -9.53
C ARG A 154 20.67 -6.52 -9.08
N PHE A 155 20.45 -6.68 -7.75
CA PHE A 155 19.29 -7.42 -7.21
C PHE A 155 17.97 -6.69 -7.45
N TRP A 156 17.97 -5.37 -7.35
CA TRP A 156 16.75 -4.57 -7.54
C TRP A 156 16.32 -4.41 -8.99
N ASN A 157 17.10 -4.83 -9.97
CA ASN A 157 16.92 -4.45 -11.36
C ASN A 157 16.91 -2.91 -11.52
N ARG A 158 18.10 -2.35 -11.54
CA ARG A 158 18.36 -0.89 -11.52
C ARG A 158 17.39 -0.10 -12.39
N ASP A 159 17.22 -0.49 -13.65
CA ASP A 159 16.44 0.31 -14.61
C ASP A 159 14.92 0.27 -14.30
N ALA A 160 14.42 -0.85 -13.77
CA ALA A 160 13.03 -0.96 -13.35
C ALA A 160 12.74 -0.09 -12.13
N VAL A 161 13.62 -0.10 -11.11
CA VAL A 161 13.47 0.73 -9.91
C VAL A 161 13.69 2.21 -10.21
N LEU A 162 14.68 2.56 -11.04
CA LEU A 162 14.86 3.92 -11.55
C LEU A 162 13.60 4.42 -12.27
N GLY A 163 12.99 3.57 -13.10
CA GLY A 163 11.70 3.89 -13.75
C GLY A 163 10.59 4.23 -12.76
N ASP A 164 10.51 3.50 -11.63
CA ASP A 164 9.55 3.80 -10.57
C ASP A 164 9.85 5.14 -9.87
N VAL A 165 11.11 5.41 -9.54
CA VAL A 165 11.54 6.69 -8.94
C VAL A 165 11.19 7.86 -9.86
N VAL A 166 11.57 7.79 -11.13
CA VAL A 166 11.25 8.82 -12.15
C VAL A 166 9.73 9.01 -12.27
N ARG A 167 8.94 7.93 -12.30
CA ARG A 167 7.48 8.00 -12.34
C ARG A 167 6.92 8.74 -11.13
N ILE A 168 7.42 8.45 -9.93
CA ILE A 168 6.98 9.10 -8.69
C ILE A 168 7.36 10.58 -8.68
N ILE A 169 8.58 10.93 -9.09
CA ILE A 169 9.02 12.33 -9.23
C ILE A 169 8.10 13.08 -10.20
N ARG A 170 7.81 12.52 -11.37
CA ARG A 170 6.91 13.12 -12.37
C ARG A 170 5.46 13.24 -11.86
N GLN A 171 5.00 12.28 -11.08
CA GLN A 171 3.65 12.30 -10.48
C GLN A 171 3.54 13.32 -9.35
N PHE A 172 4.51 13.36 -8.46
CA PHE A 172 4.50 14.24 -7.30
C PHE A 172 4.96 15.65 -7.63
N ARG A 173 5.91 15.82 -8.56
CA ARG A 173 6.52 17.10 -8.98
C ARG A 173 7.08 17.87 -7.79
N PRO A 174 8.10 17.36 -7.09
CA PRO A 174 8.73 18.08 -6.00
C PRO A 174 9.53 19.27 -6.52
N ASP A 175 9.56 20.36 -5.74
CA ASP A 175 10.48 21.48 -5.96
C ASP A 175 11.87 21.15 -5.40
N VAL A 176 11.91 20.34 -4.35
CA VAL A 176 13.15 19.89 -3.69
C VAL A 176 13.07 18.38 -3.45
N ILE A 177 14.17 17.69 -3.74
CA ILE A 177 14.41 16.30 -3.36
C ILE A 177 15.45 16.29 -2.26
N VAL A 178 15.17 15.57 -1.18
CA VAL A 178 16.09 15.33 -0.06
C VAL A 178 16.41 13.85 -0.03
N THR A 179 17.70 13.51 -0.11
CA THR A 179 18.19 12.15 0.14
C THR A 179 18.80 12.08 1.54
N ARG A 180 18.52 11.01 2.30
CA ARG A 180 19.13 10.84 3.61
C ARG A 180 20.60 10.46 3.54
N PHE A 181 20.94 9.67 2.53
CA PHE A 181 22.25 9.05 2.44
C PHE A 181 23.12 9.76 1.42
N PRO A 182 24.42 9.85 1.68
CA PRO A 182 25.33 10.52 0.77
C PRO A 182 25.76 9.63 -0.40
N ILE A 183 26.25 10.28 -1.44
CA ILE A 183 27.07 9.74 -2.53
C ILE A 183 28.41 10.47 -2.45
N PRO A 184 29.56 9.81 -2.48
CA PRO A 184 29.85 8.41 -2.79
C PRO A 184 29.71 7.45 -1.59
N PRO A 185 29.79 6.12 -1.87
CA PRO A 185 29.71 5.08 -0.85
C PRO A 185 30.82 5.23 0.20
N GLY A 186 30.52 4.82 1.44
CA GLY A 186 31.48 4.80 2.53
C GLY A 186 30.99 5.43 3.83
N SER A 187 29.93 6.23 3.77
CA SER A 187 29.35 6.90 4.93
C SER A 187 28.01 6.31 5.38
N GLY A 188 27.45 5.36 4.66
CA GLY A 188 26.13 4.77 4.96
C GLY A 188 26.14 3.31 5.44
N GLY A 189 27.26 2.61 5.37
CA GLY A 189 27.42 1.24 5.88
C GLY A 189 26.57 0.14 5.22
N HIS A 190 25.61 0.50 4.35
CA HIS A 190 24.67 -0.42 3.74
C HIS A 190 24.43 -0.05 2.25
N GLY A 191 24.54 -1.02 1.36
CA GLY A 191 24.43 -0.80 -0.07
C GLY A 191 23.07 -0.24 -0.50
N HIS A 192 21.97 -0.63 0.14
CA HIS A 192 20.64 -0.07 -0.10
C HIS A 192 20.59 1.44 0.14
N HIS A 193 21.23 1.92 1.21
CA HIS A 193 21.28 3.35 1.55
C HIS A 193 21.94 4.16 0.41
N THR A 194 23.13 3.77 -0.01
CA THR A 194 23.82 4.45 -1.10
C THR A 194 23.07 4.30 -2.43
N ALA A 195 22.53 3.12 -2.71
CA ALA A 195 21.74 2.88 -3.93
C ALA A 195 20.49 3.79 -4.00
N SER A 196 19.84 4.06 -2.86
CA SER A 196 18.68 4.96 -2.82
C SER A 196 19.01 6.40 -3.18
N ALA A 197 20.25 6.84 -2.90
CA ALA A 197 20.70 8.17 -3.25
C ALA A 197 21.22 8.27 -4.70
N ILE A 198 21.67 7.15 -5.29
CA ILE A 198 22.11 7.07 -6.69
C ILE A 198 20.93 7.08 -7.66
N LEU A 199 19.82 6.46 -7.29
CA LEU A 199 18.60 6.35 -8.09
C LEU A 199 17.80 7.64 -8.13
#